data_93de2f0623865e7238b8dc9c9388b098
#
_entry.id   93de2f0623865e7238b8dc9c9388b098
#
_cell.length_a   1.000
_cell.length_b   1.000
_cell.length_c   1.000
_cell.angle_alpha   90.00
_cell.angle_beta   90.00
_cell.angle_gamma   90.00
#
_symmetry.space_group_name_H-M   'P 1'
#
loop_
_entity.id
_entity.type
_entity.pdbx_description
1 polymer ?
#
loop_
_entity_poly.entity_id
_entity_poly.type
_entity_poly.pdbx_seq_one_letter_code
_entity_poly.pdbx_strand_id
1 'polypeptide(L)'
;MWSGRLEAVAEAVAAIAKMRTESSRPVVLDIGSGGGWAARYIPDADVIAIDLVDAPSLTEALWVRGDMRRLPLRDATADVALFVASLHYATTGEAIGEAARVLRPGGLVVAVDSPMYRDRNEQARAHARSAAYYTTAGFPDLAQHYHPIDVSSLRTALAGANFELLRLDEGRAGRLRWLAGRHRHSSFLKARLKPNT
;
A
#
# COMPACT_ATOMS: atom_id res chain seq x y z
N MET A 1 10.72 10.31 -10.62
CA MET A 1 10.09 9.14 -9.98
C MET A 1 9.89 9.36 -8.48
N TRP A 2 10.89 9.83 -7.75
CA TRP A 2 10.80 10.05 -6.28
C TRP A 2 9.89 11.19 -5.85
N SER A 3 9.82 12.32 -6.57
CA SER A 3 8.98 13.47 -6.17
C SER A 3 7.50 13.12 -6.02
N GLY A 4 6.90 12.42 -7.00
CA GLY A 4 5.49 12.03 -6.91
C GLY A 4 5.21 11.01 -5.79
N ARG A 5 6.18 10.14 -5.47
CA ARG A 5 6.07 9.22 -4.34
C ARG A 5 6.10 9.96 -3.01
N LEU A 6 7.01 10.92 -2.86
CA LEU A 6 7.12 11.74 -1.65
C LEU A 6 5.87 12.59 -1.41
N GLU A 7 5.27 13.16 -2.46
CA GLU A 7 3.98 13.87 -2.37
C GLU A 7 2.86 12.94 -1.90
N ALA A 8 2.76 11.73 -2.46
CA ALA A 8 1.76 10.76 -2.04
C ALA A 8 1.98 10.24 -0.62
N VAL A 9 3.24 10.06 -0.20
CA VAL A 9 3.57 9.73 1.19
C VAL A 9 3.22 10.87 2.12
N ALA A 10 3.51 12.12 1.77
CA ALA A 10 3.13 13.29 2.57
C ALA A 10 1.61 13.38 2.77
N GLU A 11 0.83 13.02 1.76
CA GLU A 11 -0.63 12.95 1.88
C GLU A 11 -1.08 11.81 2.80
N ALA A 12 -0.43 10.64 2.72
CA ALA A 12 -0.68 9.54 3.65
C ALA A 12 -0.37 9.95 5.09
N VAL A 13 0.77 10.60 5.32
CA VAL A 13 1.16 11.16 6.63
C VAL A 13 0.13 12.14 7.15
N ALA A 14 -0.38 13.05 6.31
CA ALA A 14 -1.43 13.99 6.70
C ALA A 14 -2.75 13.27 7.07
N ALA A 15 -3.06 12.14 6.44
CA ALA A 15 -4.22 11.33 6.80
C ALA A 15 -4.02 10.61 8.13
N ILE A 16 -2.83 10.09 8.40
CA ILE A 16 -2.44 9.42 9.65
C ILE A 16 -2.47 10.42 10.82
N ALA A 17 -1.91 11.61 10.62
CA ALA A 17 -1.87 12.66 11.65
C ALA A 17 -3.28 13.05 12.15
N LYS A 18 -4.30 12.97 11.29
CA LYS A 18 -5.69 13.24 11.68
C LYS A 18 -6.31 12.15 12.58
N MET A 19 -5.67 11.00 12.71
CA MET A 19 -6.12 9.92 13.60
C MET A 19 -5.54 10.04 15.01
N ARG A 20 -4.58 10.93 15.21
CA ARG A 20 -3.99 11.22 16.51
C ARG A 20 -5.04 11.86 17.42
N THR A 21 -5.05 11.43 18.69
CA THR A 21 -5.79 12.09 19.77
C THR A 21 -4.80 12.71 20.77
N GLU A 22 -5.28 13.51 21.73
CA GLU A 22 -4.42 14.07 22.77
C GLU A 22 -3.77 13.00 23.65
N SER A 23 -4.42 11.82 23.76
CA SER A 23 -4.02 10.74 24.66
C SER A 23 -3.42 9.51 23.96
N SER A 24 -3.45 9.43 22.63
CA SER A 24 -2.95 8.25 21.90
C SER A 24 -2.31 8.57 20.55
N ARG A 25 -1.23 7.85 20.28
CA ARG A 25 -0.58 7.79 18.95
C ARG A 25 -1.26 6.71 18.13
N PRO A 26 -1.52 6.90 16.83
CA PRO A 26 -2.05 5.86 15.98
C PRO A 26 -1.00 4.75 15.77
N VAL A 27 -1.45 3.50 15.76
CA VAL A 27 -0.64 2.35 15.37
C VAL A 27 -0.72 2.19 13.85
N VAL A 28 0.43 2.31 13.18
CA VAL A 28 0.57 2.22 11.73
C VAL A 28 1.35 0.97 11.34
N LEU A 29 0.77 0.16 10.49
CA LEU A 29 1.46 -0.97 9.87
C LEU A 29 1.99 -0.54 8.51
N ASP A 30 3.31 -0.48 8.35
CA ASP A 30 3.99 -0.30 7.06
C ASP A 30 4.18 -1.68 6.42
N ILE A 31 3.26 -2.08 5.54
CA ILE A 31 3.13 -3.44 5.01
C ILE A 31 3.88 -3.56 3.67
N GLY A 32 4.83 -4.50 3.60
CA GLY A 32 5.81 -4.58 2.51
C GLY A 32 6.78 -3.41 2.60
N SER A 33 7.30 -3.16 3.80
CA SER A 33 8.09 -1.98 4.17
C SER A 33 9.49 -1.97 3.56
N GLY A 34 9.99 -3.12 3.08
CA GLY A 34 11.41 -3.26 2.73
C GLY A 34 12.29 -2.87 3.90
N GLY A 35 13.19 -1.90 3.70
CA GLY A 35 14.04 -1.36 4.76
C GLY A 35 13.34 -0.40 5.74
N GLY A 36 12.03 -0.20 5.66
CA GLY A 36 11.25 0.63 6.58
C GLY A 36 11.42 2.15 6.37
N TRP A 37 11.84 2.59 5.20
CA TRP A 37 12.16 3.99 4.95
C TRP A 37 10.97 4.94 5.13
N ALA A 38 9.75 4.47 4.88
CA ALA A 38 8.53 5.29 4.98
C ALA A 38 8.24 5.71 6.43
N ALA A 39 8.59 4.87 7.40
CA ALA A 39 8.42 5.16 8.82
C ALA A 39 9.10 6.47 9.25
N ARG A 40 10.21 6.86 8.62
CA ARG A 40 10.91 8.12 8.90
C ARG A 40 10.08 9.37 8.62
N TYR A 41 9.06 9.26 7.78
CA TYR A 41 8.18 10.36 7.40
C TYR A 41 6.86 10.37 8.17
N ILE A 42 6.68 9.43 9.12
CA ILE A 42 5.45 9.28 9.92
C ILE A 42 5.76 9.67 11.38
N PRO A 43 5.82 10.96 11.69
CA PRO A 43 6.02 11.39 13.06
C PRO A 43 4.76 11.12 13.90
N ASP A 44 4.95 11.01 15.21
CA ASP A 44 3.85 10.90 16.17
C ASP A 44 2.91 9.70 15.97
N ALA A 45 3.43 8.59 15.43
CA ALA A 45 2.74 7.31 15.31
C ALA A 45 3.64 6.18 15.84
N ASP A 46 3.03 5.07 16.23
CA ASP A 46 3.71 3.85 16.57
C ASP A 46 3.76 2.97 15.32
N VAL A 47 4.90 2.97 14.63
CA VAL A 47 5.04 2.30 13.34
C VAL A 47 5.60 0.89 13.53
N ILE A 48 4.91 -0.09 12.95
CA ILE A 48 5.36 -1.47 12.84
C ILE A 48 5.65 -1.74 11.35
N ALA A 49 6.92 -1.91 11.03
CA ALA A 49 7.37 -2.24 9.68
C ALA A 49 7.30 -3.75 9.46
N ILE A 50 6.60 -4.19 8.41
CA ILE A 50 6.36 -5.63 8.15
C ILE A 50 6.82 -5.95 6.74
N ASP A 51 7.67 -6.98 6.61
CA ASP A 51 8.09 -7.52 5.32
C ASP A 51 8.39 -9.02 5.41
N LEU A 52 8.34 -9.72 4.27
CA LEU A 52 8.77 -11.13 4.15
C LEU A 52 10.27 -11.27 4.16
N VAL A 53 10.98 -10.28 3.62
CA VAL A 53 12.41 -10.31 3.39
C VAL A 53 13.10 -9.48 4.47
N ASP A 54 14.07 -10.09 5.15
CA ASP A 54 14.96 -9.37 6.05
C ASP A 54 15.70 -8.30 5.26
N ALA A 55 15.41 -7.04 5.53
CA ALA A 55 16.14 -5.90 4.98
C ALA A 55 16.85 -5.17 6.11
N PRO A 56 18.03 -4.58 5.85
CA PRO A 56 18.68 -3.73 6.83
C PRO A 56 17.71 -2.62 7.25
N SER A 57 17.41 -2.52 8.55
CA SER A 57 16.52 -1.50 9.05
C SER A 57 17.09 -0.11 8.78
N LEU A 58 16.33 0.71 8.08
CA LEU A 58 16.64 2.12 7.85
C LEU A 58 15.97 3.05 8.89
N THR A 59 15.31 2.47 9.88
CA THR A 59 14.49 3.19 10.86
C THR A 59 14.55 2.50 12.21
N GLU A 60 14.16 3.22 13.26
CA GLU A 60 13.96 2.69 14.62
C GLU A 60 12.56 2.07 14.82
N ALA A 61 11.73 1.98 13.78
CA ALA A 61 10.44 1.33 13.84
C ALA A 61 10.59 -0.15 14.24
N LEU A 62 9.61 -0.66 14.97
CA LEU A 62 9.55 -2.09 15.28
C LEU A 62 9.41 -2.86 13.96
N TRP A 63 10.39 -3.73 13.68
CA TRP A 63 10.35 -4.57 12.49
C TRP A 63 9.84 -5.97 12.82
N VAL A 64 8.93 -6.47 11.98
CA VAL A 64 8.32 -7.79 12.13
C VAL A 64 8.37 -8.52 10.79
N ARG A 65 8.89 -9.73 10.77
CA ARG A 65 8.80 -10.57 9.59
C ARG A 65 7.39 -11.10 9.42
N GLY A 66 6.77 -10.85 8.26
CA GLY A 66 5.39 -11.26 8.01
C GLY A 66 4.98 -11.19 6.55
N ASP A 67 4.04 -12.07 6.19
CA ASP A 67 3.38 -12.08 4.88
C ASP A 67 2.15 -11.19 4.92
N MET A 68 2.01 -10.27 3.96
CA MET A 68 0.85 -9.37 3.88
C MET A 68 -0.47 -10.09 3.63
N ARG A 69 -0.42 -11.35 3.19
CA ARG A 69 -1.59 -12.22 3.01
C ARG A 69 -2.07 -12.84 4.34
N ARG A 70 -1.19 -12.87 5.35
CA ARG A 70 -1.45 -13.37 6.70
C ARG A 70 -0.50 -12.72 7.69
N LEU A 71 -0.85 -11.54 8.15
CA LEU A 71 -0.04 -10.75 9.07
C LEU A 71 0.07 -11.44 10.45
N PRO A 72 1.24 -11.46 11.09
CA PRO A 72 1.43 -12.09 12.40
C PRO A 72 0.92 -11.18 13.54
N LEU A 73 -0.28 -10.65 13.37
CA LEU A 73 -0.92 -9.71 14.28
C LEU A 73 -2.33 -10.19 14.60
N ARG A 74 -2.82 -9.80 15.79
CA ARG A 74 -4.21 -10.06 16.19
C ARG A 74 -5.17 -9.16 15.42
N ASP A 75 -6.45 -9.53 15.43
CA ASP A 75 -7.53 -8.70 14.90
C ASP A 75 -7.60 -7.37 15.63
N ALA A 76 -8.00 -6.32 14.94
CA ALA A 76 -8.22 -4.99 15.48
C ALA A 76 -7.04 -4.43 16.30
N THR A 77 -5.81 -4.62 15.80
CA THR A 77 -4.57 -4.16 16.46
C THR A 77 -4.17 -2.77 16.01
N ALA A 78 -4.44 -2.40 14.77
CA ALA A 78 -3.90 -1.20 14.13
C ALA A 78 -4.97 -0.17 13.76
N ASP A 79 -4.53 1.07 13.60
CA ASP A 79 -5.37 2.18 13.15
C ASP A 79 -5.19 2.45 11.66
N VAL A 80 -4.00 2.14 11.11
CA VAL A 80 -3.69 2.32 9.68
C VAL A 80 -2.91 1.12 9.13
N ALA A 81 -3.36 0.60 7.99
CA ALA A 81 -2.61 -0.30 7.12
C ALA A 81 -2.09 0.53 5.93
N LEU A 82 -0.78 0.74 5.89
CA LEU A 82 -0.08 1.53 4.88
C LEU A 82 0.68 0.61 3.93
N PHE A 83 0.48 0.80 2.63
CA PHE A 83 1.19 0.11 1.56
C PHE A 83 1.94 1.15 0.71
N VAL A 84 3.26 1.19 0.78
CA VAL A 84 4.08 2.10 -0.02
C VAL A 84 4.79 1.32 -1.13
N ALA A 85 4.27 1.38 -2.34
CA ALA A 85 4.73 0.61 -3.49
C ALA A 85 4.73 -0.92 -3.24
N SER A 86 3.78 -1.42 -2.44
CA SER A 86 3.78 -2.81 -1.98
C SER A 86 2.45 -3.55 -2.18
N LEU A 87 1.31 -2.86 -2.29
CA LEU A 87 -0.02 -3.51 -2.41
C LEU A 87 -0.10 -4.53 -3.58
N HIS A 88 0.71 -4.37 -4.60
CA HIS A 88 0.75 -5.25 -5.77
C HIS A 88 1.58 -6.53 -5.59
N TYR A 89 2.11 -6.81 -4.40
CA TYR A 89 2.82 -8.07 -4.10
C TYR A 89 1.94 -9.16 -3.49
N ALA A 90 0.63 -8.92 -3.40
CA ALA A 90 -0.39 -9.93 -3.12
C ALA A 90 -1.61 -9.71 -4.03
N THR A 91 -2.50 -10.68 -4.10
CA THR A 91 -3.79 -10.42 -4.73
C THR A 91 -4.54 -9.36 -3.92
N THR A 92 -5.29 -8.51 -4.63
CA THR A 92 -6.02 -7.41 -3.98
C THR A 92 -6.97 -7.91 -2.90
N GLY A 93 -7.62 -9.06 -3.14
CA GLY A 93 -8.55 -9.66 -2.17
C GLY A 93 -7.86 -10.09 -0.87
N GLU A 94 -6.70 -10.75 -0.99
CA GLU A 94 -5.93 -11.20 0.19
C GLU A 94 -5.42 -10.02 1.00
N ALA A 95 -4.75 -9.05 0.35
CA ALA A 95 -4.17 -7.91 1.05
C ALA A 95 -5.23 -7.02 1.73
N ILE A 96 -6.35 -6.74 1.05
CA ILE A 96 -7.44 -5.93 1.60
C ILE A 96 -8.21 -6.67 2.69
N GLY A 97 -8.45 -7.98 2.52
CA GLY A 97 -9.11 -8.80 3.54
C GLY A 97 -8.30 -8.88 4.83
N GLU A 98 -6.98 -9.06 4.70
CA GLU A 98 -6.09 -9.13 5.85
C GLU A 98 -5.91 -7.76 6.53
N ALA A 99 -5.85 -6.68 5.74
CA ALA A 99 -5.87 -5.32 6.27
C ALA A 99 -7.16 -5.06 7.07
N ALA A 100 -8.33 -5.52 6.58
CA ALA A 100 -9.59 -5.37 7.32
C ALA A 100 -9.57 -6.11 8.65
N ARG A 101 -8.98 -7.30 8.70
CA ARG A 101 -8.87 -8.10 9.92
C ARG A 101 -8.05 -7.40 11.00
N VAL A 102 -6.91 -6.85 10.63
CA VAL A 102 -5.98 -6.24 11.60
C VAL A 102 -6.34 -4.82 12.00
N LEU A 103 -7.17 -4.14 11.21
CA LEU A 103 -7.61 -2.79 11.50
C LEU A 103 -8.72 -2.76 12.54
N ARG A 104 -8.67 -1.76 13.42
CA ARG A 104 -9.79 -1.40 14.29
C ARG A 104 -10.92 -0.83 13.45
N PRO A 105 -12.19 -0.95 13.92
CA PRO A 105 -13.30 -0.22 13.31
C PRO A 105 -12.98 1.28 13.19
N GLY A 106 -13.22 1.86 12.01
CA GLY A 106 -12.83 3.24 11.69
C GLY A 106 -11.39 3.40 11.19
N GLY A 107 -10.59 2.34 11.23
CA GLY A 107 -9.20 2.33 10.73
C GLY A 107 -9.11 2.57 9.22
N LEU A 108 -7.92 2.96 8.75
CA LEU A 108 -7.67 3.33 7.37
C LEU A 108 -6.78 2.32 6.65
N VAL A 109 -7.16 1.97 5.44
CA VAL A 109 -6.22 1.46 4.43
C VAL A 109 -5.74 2.65 3.59
N VAL A 110 -4.43 2.79 3.44
CA VAL A 110 -3.79 3.76 2.57
C VAL A 110 -2.76 3.04 1.70
N ALA A 111 -2.86 3.19 0.38
CA ALA A 111 -1.84 2.68 -0.53
C ALA A 111 -1.35 3.78 -1.46
N VAL A 112 -0.03 3.89 -1.61
CA VAL A 112 0.64 4.85 -2.49
C VAL A 112 1.59 4.13 -3.44
N ASP A 113 1.73 4.67 -4.64
CA ASP A 113 2.67 4.23 -5.67
C ASP A 113 2.55 2.73 -6.05
N SER A 114 1.36 2.17 -5.94
CA SER A 114 1.05 0.83 -6.46
C SER A 114 0.33 0.96 -7.80
N PRO A 115 0.90 0.43 -8.90
CA PRO A 115 0.32 0.59 -10.23
C PRO A 115 -1.08 -0.01 -10.33
N MET A 116 -2.03 0.79 -10.84
CA MET A 116 -3.44 0.41 -11.01
C MET A 116 -3.82 0.50 -12.48
N TYR A 117 -4.66 -0.43 -12.93
CA TYR A 117 -5.06 -0.59 -14.32
C TYR A 117 -6.57 -0.70 -14.43
N ARG A 118 -7.15 -0.13 -15.49
CA ARG A 118 -8.59 -0.28 -15.83
C ARG A 118 -8.83 -1.33 -16.91
N ASP A 119 -7.83 -1.59 -17.73
CA ASP A 119 -7.90 -2.45 -18.89
C ASP A 119 -7.11 -3.73 -18.62
N ARG A 120 -7.75 -4.87 -18.82
CA ARG A 120 -7.14 -6.21 -18.68
C ARG A 120 -5.92 -6.41 -19.59
N ASN A 121 -5.94 -5.79 -20.79
CA ASN A 121 -4.80 -5.88 -21.71
C ASN A 121 -3.62 -5.06 -21.19
N GLU A 122 -3.86 -3.90 -20.57
CA GLU A 122 -2.81 -3.12 -19.90
C GLU A 122 -2.25 -3.87 -18.69
N GLN A 123 -3.11 -4.50 -17.90
CA GLN A 123 -2.74 -5.33 -16.76
C GLN A 123 -1.86 -6.52 -17.21
N ALA A 124 -2.26 -7.27 -18.25
CA ALA A 124 -1.49 -8.37 -18.79
C ALA A 124 -0.12 -7.93 -19.32
N ARG A 125 -0.08 -6.80 -20.03
CA ARG A 125 1.19 -6.19 -20.50
C ARG A 125 2.08 -5.75 -19.32
N ALA A 126 1.50 -5.23 -18.25
CA ALA A 126 2.24 -4.85 -17.06
C ALA A 126 2.85 -6.08 -16.37
N HIS A 127 2.07 -7.15 -16.23
CA HIS A 127 2.55 -8.42 -15.68
C HIS A 127 3.72 -8.97 -16.51
N ALA A 128 3.59 -9.03 -17.84
CA ALA A 128 4.65 -9.51 -18.72
C ALA A 128 5.93 -8.66 -18.63
N ARG A 129 5.80 -7.32 -18.56
CA ARG A 129 6.95 -6.42 -18.40
C ARG A 129 7.65 -6.63 -17.06
N SER A 130 6.90 -6.81 -15.98
CA SER A 130 7.47 -7.05 -14.65
C SER A 130 8.16 -8.41 -14.58
N ALA A 131 7.57 -9.45 -15.16
CA ALA A 131 8.18 -10.77 -15.25
C ALA A 131 9.53 -10.72 -16.00
N ALA A 132 9.56 -10.05 -17.16
CA ALA A 132 10.80 -9.85 -17.92
C ALA A 132 11.86 -9.06 -17.12
N TYR A 133 11.43 -8.00 -16.42
CA TYR A 133 12.32 -7.19 -15.59
C TYR A 133 12.94 -8.02 -14.45
N TYR A 134 12.13 -8.76 -13.68
CA TYR A 134 12.63 -9.57 -12.57
C TYR A 134 13.54 -10.69 -13.04
N THR A 135 13.22 -11.33 -14.17
CA THR A 135 14.10 -12.34 -14.79
C THR A 135 15.46 -11.76 -15.16
N THR A 136 15.45 -10.60 -15.82
CA THR A 136 16.70 -9.91 -16.23
C THR A 136 17.51 -9.40 -15.04
N ALA A 137 16.82 -8.99 -13.97
CA ALA A 137 17.45 -8.52 -12.74
C ALA A 137 18.00 -9.66 -11.85
N GLY A 138 17.80 -10.93 -12.24
CA GLY A 138 18.30 -12.09 -11.50
C GLY A 138 17.38 -12.55 -10.35
N PHE A 139 16.13 -12.10 -10.32
CA PHE A 139 15.13 -12.42 -9.31
C PHE A 139 13.83 -12.98 -9.92
N PRO A 140 13.90 -14.08 -10.73
CA PRO A 140 12.72 -14.58 -11.45
C PRO A 140 11.56 -14.99 -10.53
N ASP A 141 11.86 -15.43 -9.31
CA ASP A 141 10.85 -15.81 -8.33
C ASP A 141 9.98 -14.65 -7.86
N LEU A 142 10.46 -13.40 -7.95
CA LEU A 142 9.65 -12.23 -7.63
C LEU A 142 8.53 -11.98 -8.65
N ALA A 143 8.67 -12.48 -9.87
CA ALA A 143 7.67 -12.32 -10.92
C ALA A 143 6.32 -12.93 -10.53
N GLN A 144 6.32 -14.06 -9.83
CA GLN A 144 5.09 -14.74 -9.37
C GLN A 144 4.33 -13.97 -8.28
N HIS A 145 5.01 -13.07 -7.58
CA HIS A 145 4.41 -12.23 -6.53
C HIS A 145 3.92 -10.88 -7.05
N TYR A 146 4.15 -10.55 -8.33
CA TYR A 146 3.67 -9.31 -8.89
C TYR A 146 2.24 -9.46 -9.43
N HIS A 147 1.29 -8.84 -8.77
CA HIS A 147 -0.13 -8.82 -9.11
C HIS A 147 -0.56 -7.40 -9.52
N PRO A 148 -0.57 -7.07 -10.82
CA PRO A 148 -1.06 -5.75 -11.28
C PRO A 148 -2.48 -5.52 -10.80
N ILE A 149 -2.70 -4.39 -10.13
CA ILE A 149 -4.00 -4.08 -9.51
C ILE A 149 -5.01 -3.69 -10.58
N ASP A 150 -6.08 -4.47 -10.70
CA ASP A 150 -7.27 -4.08 -11.46
C ASP A 150 -8.19 -3.22 -10.59
N VAL A 151 -8.58 -2.04 -11.11
CA VAL A 151 -9.40 -1.08 -10.35
C VAL A 151 -10.76 -1.65 -9.97
N SER A 152 -11.37 -2.46 -10.84
CA SER A 152 -12.67 -3.06 -10.54
C SER A 152 -12.57 -4.10 -9.43
N SER A 153 -11.53 -4.94 -9.48
CA SER A 153 -11.24 -5.93 -8.45
C SER A 153 -10.90 -5.28 -7.11
N LEU A 154 -10.16 -4.17 -7.10
CA LEU A 154 -9.88 -3.38 -5.91
C LEU A 154 -11.15 -2.84 -5.25
N ARG A 155 -12.06 -2.27 -6.05
CA ARG A 155 -13.35 -1.77 -5.54
C ARG A 155 -14.21 -2.90 -4.97
N THR A 156 -14.23 -4.05 -5.63
CA THR A 156 -14.95 -5.24 -5.14
C THR A 156 -14.35 -5.75 -3.83
N ALA A 157 -13.02 -5.84 -3.73
CA ALA A 157 -12.34 -6.27 -2.52
C ALA A 157 -12.61 -5.32 -1.34
N LEU A 158 -12.54 -3.99 -1.57
CA LEU A 158 -12.86 -2.99 -0.55
C LEU A 158 -14.30 -3.10 -0.06
N ALA A 159 -15.27 -3.23 -0.98
CA ALA A 159 -16.68 -3.37 -0.64
C ALA A 159 -16.94 -4.67 0.14
N GLY A 160 -16.36 -5.80 -0.31
CA GLY A 160 -16.49 -7.11 0.33
C GLY A 160 -15.87 -7.17 1.73
N ALA A 161 -14.84 -6.37 1.99
CA ALA A 161 -14.17 -6.24 3.28
C ALA A 161 -14.74 -5.07 4.13
N ASN A 162 -15.93 -4.58 3.81
CA ASN A 162 -16.63 -3.51 4.53
C ASN A 162 -15.92 -2.16 4.60
N PHE A 163 -15.10 -1.82 3.58
CA PHE A 163 -14.50 -0.50 3.48
C PHE A 163 -15.40 0.51 2.77
N GLU A 164 -15.37 1.75 3.26
CA GLU A 164 -15.83 2.93 2.53
C GLU A 164 -14.65 3.52 1.75
N LEU A 165 -14.76 3.60 0.44
CA LEU A 165 -13.75 4.23 -0.41
C LEU A 165 -13.83 5.75 -0.28
N LEU A 166 -12.80 6.38 0.29
CA LEU A 166 -12.73 7.82 0.50
C LEU A 166 -12.04 8.54 -0.66
N ARG A 167 -11.00 7.92 -1.24
CA ARG A 167 -10.27 8.46 -2.39
C ARG A 167 -9.59 7.36 -3.17
N LEU A 168 -9.62 7.47 -4.49
CA LEU A 168 -8.86 6.65 -5.42
C LEU A 168 -8.33 7.53 -6.56
N ASP A 169 -7.00 7.67 -6.62
CA ASP A 169 -6.28 8.23 -7.76
C ASP A 169 -5.42 7.11 -8.35
N GLU A 170 -5.72 6.73 -9.57
CA GLU A 170 -5.10 5.58 -10.22
C GLU A 170 -3.68 5.87 -10.71
N GLY A 171 -3.25 7.11 -10.58
CA GLY A 171 -1.97 7.53 -11.15
C GLY A 171 -2.01 7.41 -12.69
N ARG A 172 -1.79 8.47 -13.42
CA ARG A 172 -1.80 8.37 -14.89
C ARG A 172 -0.43 7.96 -15.42
N ALA A 173 -0.28 6.71 -15.81
CA ALA A 173 0.73 6.28 -16.77
C ALA A 173 0.24 6.61 -18.18
N GLY A 174 0.29 7.86 -18.63
CA GLY A 174 -0.19 8.25 -19.96
C GLY A 174 0.88 8.89 -20.83
N ARG A 175 0.98 8.46 -22.11
CA ARG A 175 1.90 8.97 -23.14
C ARG A 175 1.81 10.51 -23.33
N LEU A 176 0.64 11.12 -23.07
CA LEU A 176 0.41 12.57 -23.20
C LEU A 176 1.08 13.43 -22.11
N ARG A 177 1.48 12.85 -20.99
CA ARG A 177 2.12 13.60 -19.89
C ARG A 177 3.62 13.79 -20.08
N TRP A 178 4.27 12.94 -20.86
CA TRP A 178 5.65 13.15 -21.24
C TRP A 178 5.84 14.46 -22.02
N LEU A 179 4.86 14.82 -22.87
CA LEU A 179 4.86 16.06 -23.63
C LEU A 179 4.61 17.32 -22.79
N ALA A 180 4.03 17.19 -21.61
CA ALA A 180 3.64 18.33 -20.76
C ALA A 180 4.60 18.63 -19.59
N GLY A 181 5.72 17.92 -19.46
CA GLY A 181 6.73 18.14 -18.39
C GLY A 181 6.20 17.96 -16.95
N ARG A 182 4.98 17.44 -16.79
CA ARG A 182 4.35 17.29 -15.47
C ARG A 182 4.78 15.98 -14.82
N HIS A 183 5.23 16.06 -13.57
CA HIS A 183 5.65 14.94 -12.74
C HIS A 183 4.60 13.81 -12.74
N ARG A 184 5.07 12.54 -12.71
CA ARG A 184 4.21 11.37 -12.53
C ARG A 184 3.53 11.49 -11.18
N HIS A 185 2.22 11.65 -11.13
CA HIS A 185 1.49 11.46 -9.88
C HIS A 185 1.47 9.97 -9.57
N SER A 186 1.94 9.61 -8.39
CA SER A 186 1.81 8.27 -7.86
C SER A 186 0.32 7.95 -7.67
N SER A 187 -0.04 6.68 -7.80
CA SER A 187 -1.37 6.22 -7.42
C SER A 187 -1.60 6.45 -5.93
N PHE A 188 -2.83 6.71 -5.56
CA PHE A 188 -3.21 6.92 -4.17
C PHE A 188 -4.57 6.27 -3.89
N LEU A 189 -4.63 5.45 -2.85
CA LEU A 189 -5.85 4.87 -2.31
C LEU A 189 -5.99 5.29 -0.85
N LYS A 190 -7.19 5.67 -0.45
CA LYS A 190 -7.60 5.80 0.94
C LYS A 190 -9.01 5.26 1.12
N ALA A 191 -9.16 4.29 2.02
CA ALA A 191 -10.45 3.73 2.38
C ALA A 191 -10.54 3.56 3.90
N ARG A 192 -11.75 3.65 4.46
CA ARG A 192 -12.03 3.52 5.89
C ARG A 192 -12.82 2.25 6.16
N LEU A 193 -12.38 1.46 7.12
CA LEU A 193 -13.14 0.32 7.62
C LEU A 193 -14.37 0.82 8.38
N LYS A 194 -15.56 0.41 7.95
CA LYS A 194 -16.79 0.79 8.63
C LYS A 194 -16.90 0.08 9.99
N PRO A 195 -17.55 0.69 10.97
CA PRO A 195 -17.92 -0.02 12.18
C PRO A 195 -18.78 -1.24 11.86
N ASN A 196 -18.63 -2.30 12.63
CA ASN A 196 -19.59 -3.41 12.57
C ASN A 196 -20.94 -2.88 13.12
N THR A 197 -21.95 -2.88 12.28
CA THR A 197 -23.34 -2.58 12.68
C THR A 197 -23.95 -3.76 13.43
#